data_4ca252b3602760c530eb6b9af55a018c
#
_entry.id   4ca252b3602760c530eb6b9af55a018c
#
_cell.length_a   1.000
_cell.length_b   1.000
_cell.length_c   1.000
_cell.angle_alpha   90.00
_cell.angle_beta   90.00
_cell.angle_gamma   90.00
#
_symmetry.space_group_name_H-M   'P 1'
#
loop_
_entity.id
_entity.type
_entity.pdbx_description
1 polymer ?
#
loop_
_entity_poly.entity_id
_entity_poly.type
_entity_poly.pdbx_seq_one_letter_code
_entity_poly.pdbx_strand_id
1 'polypeptide(L)' 'MTTRTYYLPKNRVSVHLINYMVSKVGCSIGELKVNQSAGTIRVPVTCNDADVKKIERILSRYGMMEE' A
#
# COMPACT_ATOMS: atom_id res chain seq x y z
N MET A 1 11.30 12.70 -2.53
CA MET A 1 10.41 11.56 -2.70
C MET A 1 10.84 10.40 -1.81
N THR A 2 9.87 9.70 -1.24
CA THR A 2 10.12 8.59 -0.31
C THR A 2 9.46 7.34 -0.82
N THR A 3 10.19 6.23 -0.85
CA THR A 3 9.63 4.92 -1.19
C THR A 3 9.52 4.10 0.09
N ARG A 4 8.32 3.59 0.37
CA ARG A 4 8.06 2.72 1.51
C ARG A 4 7.33 1.49 1.06
N THR A 5 7.60 0.37 1.72
CA THR A 5 6.94 -0.90 1.41
C THR A 5 5.97 -1.23 2.54
N TYR A 6 4.74 -1.53 2.17
CA TYR A 6 3.70 -1.88 3.12
C TYR A 6 3.17 -3.28 2.82
N TYR A 7 2.61 -3.91 3.84
CA TYR A 7 1.97 -5.22 3.70
C TYR A 7 0.52 -5.09 4.11
N LEU A 8 -0.38 -5.55 3.25
CA LEU A 8 -1.81 -5.50 3.48
C LEU A 8 -2.39 -6.91 3.46
N PRO A 9 -3.38 -7.21 4.31
CA PRO A 9 -4.02 -8.53 4.31
C PRO A 9 -4.82 -8.72 3.03
N LYS A 10 -4.53 -9.79 2.29
CA LYS A 10 -5.16 -10.02 0.99
C LYS A 10 -6.65 -10.33 1.07
N ASN A 11 -7.14 -10.70 2.24
CA ASN A 11 -8.56 -10.99 2.45
C ASN A 11 -9.39 -9.73 2.72
N ARG A 12 -8.75 -8.57 2.89
CA ARG A 12 -9.43 -7.31 3.16
C ARG A 12 -9.31 -6.32 2.02
N VAL A 13 -8.31 -6.49 1.16
CA VAL A 13 -8.07 -5.60 0.03
C VAL A 13 -7.79 -6.41 -1.22
N SER A 14 -8.03 -5.82 -2.38
CA SER A 14 -7.65 -6.38 -3.67
C SER A 14 -6.58 -5.52 -4.29
N VAL A 15 -5.88 -6.06 -5.28
CA VAL A 15 -4.88 -5.30 -6.05
C VAL A 15 -5.54 -4.06 -6.68
N HIS A 16 -6.75 -4.22 -7.19
CA HIS A 16 -7.49 -3.13 -7.81
C HIS A 16 -7.79 -2.00 -6.82
N LEU A 17 -8.20 -2.36 -5.60
CA LEU A 17 -8.47 -1.38 -4.56
C LEU A 17 -7.20 -0.64 -4.13
N ILE A 18 -6.10 -1.35 -4.00
CA ILE A 18 -4.81 -0.76 -3.65
C ILE A 18 -4.40 0.27 -4.70
N ASN A 19 -4.47 -0.09 -5.99
CA ASN A 19 -4.16 0.83 -7.08
C ASN A 19 -5.03 2.08 -7.02
N TYR A 20 -6.32 1.91 -6.77
CA TYR A 20 -7.26 3.02 -6.65
C TYR A 20 -6.88 3.97 -5.52
N MET A 21 -6.61 3.42 -4.33
CA MET A 21 -6.28 4.24 -3.16
C MET A 21 -4.98 5.02 -3.34
N VAL A 22 -3.96 4.37 -3.87
CA VAL A 22 -2.66 4.99 -4.08
C VAL A 22 -2.75 6.08 -5.16
N SER A 23 -3.45 5.82 -6.24
CA SER A 23 -3.65 6.79 -7.32
C SER A 23 -4.41 8.02 -6.84
N LYS A 24 -5.38 7.84 -5.96
CA LYS A 24 -6.19 8.93 -5.45
C LYS A 24 -5.38 9.92 -4.63
N VAL A 25 -4.34 9.45 -3.94
CA VAL A 25 -3.43 10.32 -3.18
C VAL A 25 -2.38 10.96 -4.07
N GLY A 26 -2.23 10.46 -5.31
CA GLY A 26 -1.23 10.97 -6.24
C GLY A 26 0.13 10.33 -6.06
N CYS A 27 0.18 9.17 -5.42
CA CYS A 27 1.42 8.41 -5.26
C CYS A 27 1.60 7.41 -6.39
N SER A 28 2.83 6.94 -6.55
CA SER A 28 3.16 5.89 -7.51
C SER A 28 3.26 4.55 -6.79
N ILE A 29 2.87 3.49 -7.48
CA ILE A 29 2.91 2.15 -6.92
C ILE A 29 3.84 1.29 -7.79
N GLY A 30 4.69 0.50 -7.14
CA GLY A 30 5.55 -0.43 -7.84
C GLY A 30 4.87 -1.77 -8.05
N GLU A 31 5.66 -2.81 -8.29
CA GLU A 31 5.13 -4.14 -8.54
C GLU A 31 4.52 -4.73 -7.26
N LEU A 32 3.26 -5.08 -7.32
CA LEU A 32 2.57 -5.74 -6.21
C LEU A 32 2.89 -7.23 -6.22
N LYS A 33 3.18 -7.76 -5.04
CA LYS A 33 3.44 -9.20 -4.88
C LYS A 33 2.51 -9.77 -3.83
N VAL A 34 1.82 -10.85 -4.20
CA VAL A 34 0.92 -11.54 -3.28
C VAL A 34 1.68 -12.70 -2.65
N ASN A 35 1.74 -12.73 -1.32
CA ASN A 35 2.30 -13.85 -0.58
C ASN A 35 1.14 -14.67 -0.03
N GLN A 36 0.85 -15.79 -0.70
CA GLN A 36 -0.28 -16.62 -0.32
C GLN A 36 -0.06 -17.34 1.00
N SER A 37 1.18 -17.67 1.33
CA SER A 37 1.50 -18.32 2.60
C SER A 37 1.27 -17.41 3.79
N ALA A 38 1.64 -16.15 3.67
CA ALA A 38 1.45 -15.16 4.73
C ALA A 38 0.07 -14.50 4.66
N GLY A 39 -0.64 -14.62 3.54
CA GLY A 39 -1.92 -13.96 3.34
C GLY A 39 -1.81 -12.46 3.20
N THR A 40 -0.69 -11.97 2.66
CA THR A 40 -0.42 -10.54 2.53
C THR A 40 -0.08 -10.15 1.10
N ILE A 41 -0.26 -8.86 0.80
CA ILE A 41 0.16 -8.26 -0.46
C ILE A 41 1.25 -7.24 -0.15
N ARG A 42 2.40 -7.39 -0.79
CA ARG A 42 3.51 -6.45 -0.65
C ARG A 42 3.26 -5.27 -1.60
N VAL A 43 3.24 -4.06 -1.04
CA VAL A 43 2.88 -2.85 -1.78
C VAL A 43 4.00 -1.82 -1.65
N PRO A 44 4.89 -1.69 -2.65
CA PRO A 44 5.88 -0.61 -2.66
C PRO A 44 5.24 0.67 -3.17
N VAL A 45 5.28 1.73 -2.36
CA VAL A 45 4.66 3.01 -2.68
C VAL A 45 5.71 4.11 -2.66
N THR A 46 5.73 4.94 -3.70
CA THR A 46 6.59 6.11 -3.79
C THR A 46 5.73 7.36 -3.75
N CYS A 47 5.97 8.21 -2.76
CA CYS A 47 5.21 9.44 -2.54
C CYS A 47 6.13 10.60 -2.29
N ASN A 48 5.60 11.82 -2.42
CA ASN A 48 6.22 12.99 -1.81
C ASN A 48 6.18 12.84 -0.30
N ASP A 49 7.18 13.39 0.39
CA ASP A 49 7.26 13.24 1.85
C ASP A 49 5.99 13.71 2.55
N ALA A 50 5.36 14.76 2.03
CA ALA A 50 4.13 15.28 2.60
C ALA A 50 2.95 14.31 2.46
N ASP A 51 2.98 13.42 1.48
CA ASP A 51 1.88 12.49 1.20
C ASP A 51 2.03 11.15 1.90
N VAL A 52 3.22 10.85 2.46
CA VAL A 52 3.47 9.58 3.14
C VAL A 52 2.47 9.36 4.27
N LYS A 53 2.22 10.37 5.10
CA LYS A 53 1.27 10.25 6.21
C LYS A 53 -0.15 10.04 5.73
N LYS A 54 -0.51 10.64 4.60
CA LYS A 54 -1.86 10.48 4.04
C LYS A 54 -2.10 9.05 3.59
N ILE A 55 -1.14 8.48 2.85
CA ILE A 55 -1.30 7.11 2.38
C ILE A 55 -1.25 6.11 3.54
N GLU A 56 -0.42 6.35 4.55
CA GLU A 56 -0.36 5.49 5.73
C GLU A 56 -1.68 5.50 6.50
N ARG A 57 -2.32 6.66 6.60
CA ARG A 57 -3.62 6.76 7.26
C ARG A 57 -4.69 5.97 6.52
N ILE A 58 -4.68 6.05 5.19
CA ILE A 58 -5.65 5.32 4.38
C ILE A 58 -5.41 3.82 4.48
N LEU A 59 -4.18 3.37 4.29
CA LEU A 59 -3.85 1.96 4.30
C LEU A 59 -4.03 1.32 5.68
N SER A 60 -3.80 2.07 6.75
CA SER A 60 -3.94 1.52 8.10
C SER A 60 -5.38 1.11 8.42
N ARG A 61 -6.36 1.70 7.74
CA ARG A 61 -7.76 1.28 7.87
C ARG A 61 -8.00 -0.15 7.39
N TYR A 62 -7.11 -0.66 6.58
CA TYR A 62 -7.22 -1.99 5.98
C TYR A 62 -6.25 -2.98 6.61
N GLY A 63 -5.62 -2.62 7.73
CA GLY A 63 -4.72 -3.50 8.44
C GLY A 63 -3.29 -3.47 7.94
N MET A 64 -2.83 -2.32 7.47
CA MET A 64 -1.47 -2.15 6.97
C MET A 64 -0.43 -2.47 8.03
N MET A 65 0.65 -3.17 7.60
CA MET A 65 1.84 -3.39 8.41
C MET A 65 3.03 -2.79 7.67
N GLU A 66 3.93 -2.12 8.38
CA GLU A 66 5.16 -1.62 7.81
C GLU A 66 6.25 -2.69 7.83
N GLU A 67 7.13 -2.58 6.84
CA GLU A 67 8.31 -3.43 6.79
C GLU A 67 9.30 -3.08 7.89
#